data_bafe8e32116937fd6d4536efbca7715c
#
_entry.id   bafe8e32116937fd6d4536efbca7715c
#
_cell.length_a   1.000
_cell.length_b   1.000
_cell.length_c   1.000
_cell.angle_alpha   90.00
_cell.angle_beta   90.00
_cell.angle_gamma   90.00
#
_symmetry.space_group_name_H-M   'P 1'
#
loop_
_entity.id
_entity.type
_entity.pdbx_description
1 polymer ?
#
loop_
_entity_poly.entity_id
_entity_poly.type
_entity_poly.pdbx_seq_one_letter_code
_entity_poly.pdbx_strand_id
1 'polypeptide(L)'
;APIRAADVDTLVLGCTHYPLMSAAIQYVMGPDVTLVSSAEETANDVYRRLVEHGLERTAAEPPTYSFEATGEDRNGFIRLARRFLGPEVSSVGHLQTGAITLPRTERTP
;
A
#
# COMPACT_ATOMS: atom_id res chain seq x y z
N ALA A 1 -0.38 13.33 -22.30
CA ALA A 1 0.69 12.98 -21.35
C ALA A 1 1.85 12.35 -22.10
N PRO A 2 3.12 12.62 -21.73
CA PRO A 2 4.29 12.11 -22.50
C PRO A 2 4.32 10.57 -22.59
N ILE A 3 3.90 9.84 -21.53
CA ILE A 3 3.85 8.37 -21.53
C ILE A 3 2.86 7.84 -22.57
N ARG A 4 1.70 8.47 -22.75
CA ARG A 4 0.74 8.05 -23.79
C ARG A 4 1.30 8.26 -25.21
N ALA A 5 2.14 9.28 -25.40
CA ALA A 5 2.77 9.55 -26.69
C ALA A 5 3.93 8.60 -27.01
N ALA A 6 4.40 7.82 -26.04
CA ALA A 6 5.48 6.85 -26.21
C ALA A 6 5.01 5.50 -26.76
N ASP A 7 3.70 5.33 -27.03
CA ASP A 7 3.08 4.13 -27.62
C ASP A 7 3.48 2.83 -26.88
N VAL A 8 3.36 2.88 -25.54
CA VAL A 8 3.66 1.74 -24.68
C VAL A 8 2.45 0.81 -24.57
N ASP A 9 2.68 -0.47 -24.53
CA ASP A 9 1.65 -1.52 -24.33
C ASP A 9 1.48 -1.91 -22.85
N THR A 10 2.47 -1.59 -22.02
CA THR A 10 2.50 -1.94 -20.60
C THR A 10 2.98 -0.77 -19.76
N LEU A 11 2.31 -0.49 -18.66
CA LEU A 11 2.68 0.52 -17.68
C LEU A 11 2.76 -0.07 -16.27
N VAL A 12 3.97 -0.06 -15.70
CA VAL A 12 4.20 -0.50 -14.31
C VAL A 12 3.97 0.66 -13.35
N LEU A 13 3.02 0.49 -12.43
CA LEU A 13 2.74 1.42 -11.35
C LEU A 13 3.68 1.15 -10.17
N GLY A 14 4.95 1.52 -10.29
CA GLY A 14 6.02 1.32 -9.30
C GLY A 14 5.95 2.31 -8.13
N CYS A 15 4.78 2.53 -7.58
CA CYS A 15 4.52 3.48 -6.50
C CYS A 15 3.51 2.90 -5.53
N THR A 16 3.58 3.30 -4.27
CA THR A 16 2.63 2.87 -3.23
C THR A 16 1.25 3.54 -3.34
N HIS A 17 1.15 4.69 -3.99
CA HIS A 17 -0.08 5.48 -4.08
C HIS A 17 -0.79 5.38 -5.44
N TYR A 18 -0.05 5.29 -6.54
CA TYR A 18 -0.63 5.25 -7.89
C TYR A 18 -1.56 4.06 -8.14
N PRO A 19 -1.36 2.87 -7.57
CA PRO A 19 -2.34 1.78 -7.67
C PRO A 19 -3.75 2.17 -7.22
N LEU A 20 -3.89 3.10 -6.25
CA LEU A 20 -5.19 3.62 -5.81
C LEU A 20 -5.90 4.45 -6.89
N MET A 21 -5.20 4.86 -7.94
CA MET A 21 -5.71 5.64 -9.08
C MET A 21 -5.73 4.82 -10.38
N SER A 22 -5.58 3.51 -10.32
CA SER A 22 -5.44 2.64 -11.51
C SER A 22 -6.57 2.84 -12.51
N ALA A 23 -7.82 2.99 -12.07
CA ALA A 23 -8.95 3.25 -12.96
C ALA A 23 -8.81 4.56 -13.75
N ALA A 24 -8.36 5.64 -13.11
CA ALA A 24 -8.14 6.92 -13.77
C ALA A 24 -6.95 6.86 -14.74
N ILE A 25 -5.89 6.15 -14.35
CA ILE A 25 -4.71 5.93 -15.20
C ILE A 25 -5.10 5.09 -16.42
N GLN A 26 -5.86 4.01 -16.22
CA GLN A 26 -6.36 3.16 -17.32
C GLN A 26 -7.23 3.96 -18.30
N TYR A 27 -8.10 4.83 -17.77
CA TYR A 27 -8.93 5.70 -18.63
C TYR A 27 -8.09 6.62 -19.51
N VAL A 28 -7.00 7.19 -18.99
CA VAL A 28 -6.11 8.08 -19.73
C VAL A 28 -5.24 7.32 -20.73
N MET A 29 -4.74 6.14 -20.35
CA MET A 29 -3.84 5.33 -21.18
C MET A 29 -4.58 4.60 -22.30
N GLY A 30 -5.84 4.22 -22.09
CA GLY A 30 -6.66 3.47 -23.02
C GLY A 30 -6.73 1.97 -22.67
N PRO A 31 -7.67 1.23 -23.32
CA PRO A 31 -7.93 -0.17 -22.97
C PRO A 31 -6.79 -1.13 -23.41
N ASP A 32 -5.99 -0.73 -24.37
CA ASP A 32 -4.94 -1.58 -24.95
C ASP A 32 -3.63 -1.56 -24.12
N VAL A 33 -3.54 -0.69 -23.10
CA VAL A 33 -2.38 -0.62 -22.23
C VAL A 33 -2.61 -1.47 -20.97
N THR A 34 -1.74 -2.44 -20.77
CA THR A 34 -1.75 -3.27 -19.56
C THR A 34 -1.17 -2.49 -18.38
N LEU A 35 -1.94 -2.34 -17.30
CA LEU A 35 -1.41 -1.80 -16.04
C LEU A 35 -0.90 -2.93 -15.15
N VAL A 36 0.32 -2.83 -14.68
CA VAL A 36 0.90 -3.73 -13.69
C VAL A 36 0.98 -2.99 -12.35
N SER A 37 0.18 -3.43 -11.39
CA SER A 37 0.11 -2.83 -10.05
C SER A 37 1.14 -3.47 -9.11
N SER A 38 2.11 -2.70 -8.66
CA SER A 38 3.06 -3.17 -7.65
C SER A 38 2.39 -3.60 -6.34
N ALA A 39 1.25 -3.00 -5.99
CA ALA A 39 0.50 -3.36 -4.79
C ALA A 39 -0.15 -4.74 -4.92
N GLU A 40 -0.81 -5.03 -6.05
CA GLU A 40 -1.45 -6.32 -6.32
C GLU A 40 -0.41 -7.45 -6.41
N GLU A 41 0.68 -7.21 -7.15
CA GLU A 41 1.75 -8.20 -7.27
C GLU A 41 2.41 -8.52 -5.94
N THR A 42 2.65 -7.50 -5.10
CA THR A 42 3.17 -7.70 -3.75
C THR A 42 2.19 -8.48 -2.88
N ALA A 43 0.91 -8.15 -2.91
CA ALA A 43 -0.11 -8.87 -2.14
C ALA A 43 -0.21 -10.35 -2.56
N ASN A 44 -0.16 -10.62 -3.85
CA ASN A 44 -0.16 -11.98 -4.39
C ASN A 44 1.10 -12.75 -3.97
N ASP A 45 2.28 -12.11 -3.97
CA ASP A 45 3.52 -12.76 -3.53
C ASP A 45 3.50 -13.05 -2.02
N VAL A 46 3.02 -12.13 -1.20
CA VAL A 46 2.84 -12.34 0.24
C VAL A 46 1.90 -13.51 0.50
N TYR A 47 0.74 -13.55 -0.15
CA TYR A 47 -0.21 -14.66 0.00
C TYR A 47 0.43 -16.01 -0.36
N ARG A 48 1.08 -16.09 -1.51
CA ARG A 48 1.77 -17.32 -1.95
C ARG A 48 2.80 -17.79 -0.92
N ARG A 49 3.61 -16.88 -0.36
CA ARG A 49 4.61 -17.21 0.67
C ARG A 49 3.99 -17.68 1.98
N LEU A 50 2.86 -17.08 2.38
CA LEU A 50 2.12 -17.54 3.56
C LEU A 50 1.65 -18.98 3.37
N VAL A 51 1.10 -19.31 2.19
CA VAL A 51 0.68 -20.68 1.86
C VAL A 51 1.86 -21.64 1.83
N GLU A 52 2.93 -21.31 1.13
CA GLU A 52 4.14 -22.14 1.00
C GLU A 52 4.78 -22.47 2.36
N HIS A 53 4.71 -21.56 3.31
CA HIS A 53 5.29 -21.74 4.64
C HIS A 53 4.30 -22.21 5.71
N GLY A 54 3.05 -22.45 5.36
CA GLY A 54 1.99 -22.86 6.30
C GLY A 54 1.67 -21.82 7.37
N LEU A 55 1.81 -20.55 7.03
CA LEU A 55 1.59 -19.40 7.92
C LEU A 55 0.19 -18.80 7.75
N GLU A 56 -0.67 -19.41 6.94
CA GLU A 56 -2.04 -18.96 6.78
C GLU A 56 -2.79 -19.07 8.12
N ARG A 57 -3.62 -18.08 8.38
CA ARG A 57 -4.51 -18.13 9.52
C ARG A 57 -5.66 -19.10 9.24
N THR A 58 -5.76 -20.15 10.04
CA THR A 58 -6.83 -21.16 9.95
C THR A 58 -7.90 -21.00 11.02
N ALA A 59 -7.79 -19.98 11.87
CA ALA A 59 -8.76 -19.72 12.94
C ALA A 59 -10.12 -19.30 12.37
N ALA A 60 -11.21 -19.81 12.97
CA ALA A 60 -12.58 -19.52 12.55
C ALA A 60 -13.08 -18.12 13.00
N GLU A 61 -12.42 -17.51 13.99
CA GLU A 61 -12.79 -16.19 14.45
C GLU A 61 -12.49 -15.12 13.39
N PRO A 62 -13.34 -14.08 13.31
CA PRO A 62 -13.10 -12.96 12.39
C PRO A 62 -11.73 -12.31 12.65
N PRO A 63 -11.08 -11.76 11.61
CA PRO A 63 -9.84 -11.01 11.79
C PRO A 63 -10.08 -9.72 12.59
N THR A 64 -9.08 -9.32 13.34
CA THR A 64 -9.06 -8.00 14.00
C THR A 64 -8.14 -7.08 13.23
N TYR A 65 -8.55 -5.81 13.08
CA TYR A 65 -7.79 -4.78 12.39
C TYR A 65 -7.35 -3.69 13.36
N SER A 66 -6.09 -3.35 13.33
CA SER A 66 -5.53 -2.20 14.07
C SER A 66 -4.88 -1.26 13.07
N PHE A 67 -5.34 -0.01 13.09
CA PHE A 67 -4.80 1.05 12.22
C PHE A 67 -4.12 2.09 13.10
N GLU A 68 -2.93 2.48 12.74
CA GLU A 68 -2.12 3.47 13.45
C GLU A 68 -1.57 4.50 12.48
N ALA A 69 -1.52 5.75 12.91
CA ALA A 69 -0.96 6.84 12.14
C ALA A 69 -0.09 7.74 13.01
N THR A 70 0.98 8.27 12.42
CA THR A 70 1.88 9.21 13.07
C THR A 70 1.39 10.66 12.99
N GLY A 71 0.42 10.95 12.12
CA GLY A 71 -0.17 12.27 11.97
C GLY A 71 -1.13 12.63 13.09
N GLU A 72 -1.24 13.92 13.40
CA GLU A 72 -2.14 14.41 14.46
C GLU A 72 -3.62 14.42 14.05
N ASP A 73 -3.93 14.65 12.78
CA ASP A 73 -5.31 14.65 12.25
C ASP A 73 -5.83 13.22 12.01
N ARG A 74 -6.13 12.53 13.08
CA ARG A 74 -6.69 11.17 13.04
C ARG A 74 -8.05 11.10 12.35
N ASN A 75 -8.90 12.11 12.55
CA ASN A 75 -10.23 12.13 11.93
C ASN A 75 -10.17 12.31 10.42
N GLY A 76 -9.28 13.17 9.94
CA GLY A 76 -9.00 13.31 8.52
C GLY A 76 -8.44 12.02 7.91
N PHE A 77 -7.52 11.37 8.62
CA PHE A 77 -6.98 10.09 8.19
C PHE A 77 -8.07 9.00 8.09
N ILE A 78 -8.92 8.83 9.11
CA ILE A 78 -10.03 7.85 9.10
C ILE A 78 -10.95 8.11 7.90
N ARG A 79 -11.34 9.36 7.68
CA ARG A 79 -12.23 9.71 6.57
C ARG A 79 -11.66 9.35 5.20
N LEU A 80 -10.37 9.58 5.01
CA LEU A 80 -9.69 9.24 3.75
C LEU A 80 -9.43 7.75 3.64
N ALA A 81 -8.95 7.10 4.70
CA ALA A 81 -8.64 5.69 4.72
C ALA A 81 -9.88 4.82 4.42
N ARG A 82 -11.05 5.19 4.92
CA ARG A 82 -12.32 4.50 4.61
C ARG A 82 -12.67 4.45 3.13
N ARG A 83 -12.21 5.42 2.34
CA ARG A 83 -12.43 5.42 0.89
C ARG A 83 -11.68 4.31 0.17
N PHE A 84 -10.55 3.88 0.72
CA PHE A 84 -9.66 2.90 0.10
C PHE A 84 -9.74 1.54 0.77
N LEU A 85 -9.88 1.51 2.10
CA LEU A 85 -9.82 0.31 2.91
C LEU A 85 -11.19 -0.17 3.40
N GLY A 86 -12.24 0.63 3.19
CA GLY A 86 -13.59 0.26 3.56
C GLY A 86 -13.97 0.58 5.02
N PRO A 87 -15.11 0.06 5.48
CA PRO A 87 -15.68 0.35 6.80
C PRO A 87 -14.89 -0.25 7.96
N GLU A 88 -13.96 -1.17 7.70
CA GLU A 88 -13.08 -1.80 8.69
C GLU A 88 -12.23 -0.78 9.43
N VAL A 89 -11.94 0.36 8.79
CA VAL A 89 -11.25 1.50 9.45
C VAL A 89 -12.24 2.22 10.35
N SER A 90 -12.50 1.66 11.52
CA SER A 90 -13.41 2.24 12.54
C SER A 90 -12.71 3.23 13.45
N SER A 91 -11.45 3.00 13.77
CA SER A 91 -10.61 3.85 14.61
C SER A 91 -9.17 3.84 14.15
N VAL A 92 -8.41 4.87 14.50
CA VAL A 92 -6.98 4.97 14.24
C VAL A 92 -6.28 5.40 15.52
N GLY A 93 -5.33 4.59 15.96
CA GLY A 93 -4.42 4.92 17.06
C GLY A 93 -3.39 5.96 16.63
N HIS A 94 -2.80 6.65 17.59
CA HIS A 94 -1.67 7.54 17.36
C HIS A 94 -0.36 6.84 17.73
N LEU A 95 0.52 6.66 16.76
CA LEU A 95 1.85 6.15 16.99
C LEU A 95 2.83 7.31 17.16
N GLN A 96 3.37 7.47 18.37
CA GLN A 96 4.47 8.40 18.60
C GLN A 96 5.76 7.80 18.03
N THR A 97 6.29 8.43 17.00
CA THR A 97 7.65 8.13 16.53
C THR A 97 8.64 8.83 17.47
N GLY A 98 9.13 8.09 18.48
CA GLY A 98 10.29 8.54 19.23
C GLY A 98 11.48 8.74 18.29
N ALA A 99 12.31 9.74 18.52
CA ALA A 99 13.54 9.92 17.77
C ALA A 99 14.39 8.64 17.89
N ILE A 100 14.47 7.86 16.80
CA ILE A 100 15.41 6.74 16.72
C ILE A 100 16.80 7.38 16.63
N THR A 101 17.47 7.50 17.75
CA THR A 101 18.87 7.86 17.78
C THR A 101 19.65 6.64 17.32
N LEU A 102 19.96 6.60 16.03
CA LEU A 102 20.87 5.58 15.50
C LEU A 102 22.24 5.79 16.17
N PRO A 103 22.87 4.75 16.72
CA PRO A 103 24.23 4.87 17.23
C PRO A 103 25.12 5.35 16.09
N ARG A 104 25.84 6.45 16.31
CA ARG A 104 26.88 6.90 15.40
C ARG A 104 27.93 5.80 15.32
N THR A 105 28.03 5.15 14.18
CA THR A 105 29.22 4.37 13.88
C THR A 105 30.39 5.35 13.74
N GLU A 106 31.20 5.44 14.78
CA GLU A 106 32.48 6.13 14.69
C GLU A 106 33.32 5.41 13.63
N ARG A 107 33.50 6.07 12.49
CA ARG A 107 34.52 5.65 11.53
C ARG A 107 35.88 6.03 12.19
N THR A 108 36.54 5.04 12.70
CA THR A 108 37.96 5.18 13.07
C THR A 108 38.77 5.42 11.80
N PRO A 109 39.70 6.36 11.78
CA PRO A 109 40.51 6.74 10.63
C PRO A 109 41.47 5.63 10.16
#